data_ef687ec0460d5c6835ccff53410231ca
#
_entry.id   ef687ec0460d5c6835ccff53410231ca
#
_cell.length_a   1.000
_cell.length_b   1.000
_cell.length_c   1.000
_cell.angle_alpha   90.00
_cell.angle_beta   90.00
_cell.angle_gamma   90.00
#
_symmetry.space_group_name_H-M   'P 1'
#
loop_
_entity.id
_entity.type
_entity.pdbx_description
1 polymer ?
#
loop_
_entity_poly.entity_id
_entity_poly.type
_entity_poly.pdbx_seq_one_letter_code
_entity_poly.pdbx_strand_id
1 'polypeptide(L)'
;MAAESGTGPGGRQRVRGPASTTEEQMPLTGAEVEYLEAQQLGRLATIQPDGSPQVKPVGLRYNAELGTIDIVGLRMSASQKFRNVSRDGRAALVVDDIASTQPWRVRFLEIRGIAEAVPGSDPGGADTAIIRIHPRRVLSFGIEEPPGEPHQTRLRTRDLP
;
A
#
# COMPACT_ATOMS: atom_id res chain seq x y z
N MET A 1 59.14 47.55 -16.35
CA MET A 1 58.60 47.54 -14.98
C MET A 1 57.38 46.66 -14.98
N ALA A 2 57.41 45.68 -14.16
CA ALA A 2 56.54 44.53 -14.09
C ALA A 2 55.10 44.87 -13.71
N ALA A 3 54.17 44.10 -14.26
CA ALA A 3 52.82 43.94 -13.72
C ALA A 3 52.48 42.44 -13.76
N GLU A 4 52.34 41.88 -12.60
CA GLU A 4 52.02 40.48 -12.40
C GLU A 4 50.54 40.17 -12.59
N SER A 5 50.28 39.10 -13.31
CA SER A 5 49.00 38.49 -13.52
C SER A 5 48.62 37.58 -12.37
N GLY A 6 47.51 37.85 -11.70
CA GLY A 6 46.92 36.96 -10.70
C GLY A 6 45.87 36.02 -11.31
N THR A 7 46.16 34.74 -11.37
CA THR A 7 45.24 33.69 -11.78
C THR A 7 44.44 33.22 -10.55
N GLY A 8 43.13 33.41 -10.55
CA GLY A 8 42.23 32.86 -9.56
C GLY A 8 41.84 31.42 -9.89
N PRO A 9 41.68 30.52 -8.88
CA PRO A 9 41.35 29.13 -9.12
C PRO A 9 39.87 28.94 -9.36
N GLY A 10 39.59 28.21 -10.44
CA GLY A 10 38.22 27.80 -10.84
C GLY A 10 37.52 26.94 -9.79
N GLY A 11 36.39 27.43 -9.32
CA GLY A 11 35.47 26.69 -8.49
C GLY A 11 34.87 25.52 -9.27
N ARG A 12 35.20 24.31 -8.88
CA ARG A 12 34.54 23.11 -9.36
C ARG A 12 33.11 23.08 -8.79
N GLN A 13 32.15 23.36 -9.63
CA GLN A 13 30.74 23.15 -9.37
C GLN A 13 30.51 21.65 -9.21
N ARG A 14 30.20 21.21 -7.99
CA ARG A 14 29.73 19.84 -7.74
C ARG A 14 28.36 19.71 -8.40
N VAL A 15 28.33 18.96 -9.48
CA VAL A 15 27.08 18.46 -10.06
C VAL A 15 26.44 17.53 -9.03
N ARG A 16 25.35 17.96 -8.42
CA ARG A 16 24.50 17.07 -7.63
C ARG A 16 23.90 16.07 -8.61
N GLY A 17 24.27 14.83 -8.48
CA GLY A 17 23.61 13.71 -9.15
C GLY A 17 22.11 13.66 -8.79
N PRO A 18 21.29 12.99 -9.60
CA PRO A 18 19.87 12.87 -9.32
C PRO A 18 19.71 12.22 -7.93
N ALA A 19 18.89 12.86 -7.10
CA ALA A 19 18.52 12.33 -5.80
C ALA A 19 17.96 10.92 -6.01
N SER A 20 18.55 9.94 -5.34
CA SER A 20 18.00 8.62 -5.21
C SER A 20 16.56 8.77 -4.70
N THR A 21 15.60 8.35 -5.49
CA THR A 21 14.19 8.25 -5.08
C THR A 21 14.15 7.16 -4.02
N THR A 22 14.12 7.58 -2.80
CA THR A 22 14.40 6.77 -1.64
C THR A 22 13.20 5.92 -1.32
N GLU A 23 13.40 4.67 -0.94
CA GLU A 23 12.45 3.74 -0.31
C GLU A 23 11.62 4.36 0.83
N GLU A 24 12.05 5.51 1.36
CA GLU A 24 11.36 6.27 2.40
C GLU A 24 10.01 6.91 1.98
N GLN A 25 9.67 6.93 0.70
CA GLN A 25 8.41 7.54 0.20
C GLN A 25 7.33 6.52 -0.14
N MET A 26 7.65 5.22 -0.14
CA MET A 26 6.65 4.18 -0.43
C MET A 26 5.85 3.85 0.83
N PRO A 27 4.50 3.73 0.71
CA PRO A 27 3.63 3.47 1.86
C PRO A 27 3.87 2.11 2.50
N LEU A 28 4.33 1.12 1.73
CA LEU A 28 4.67 -0.22 2.18
C LEU A 28 6.17 -0.49 2.03
N THR A 29 6.74 -1.24 2.97
CA THR A 29 8.11 -1.76 2.83
C THR A 29 8.17 -2.85 1.77
N GLY A 30 9.36 -3.18 1.27
CA GLY A 30 9.52 -4.27 0.30
C GLY A 30 8.97 -5.60 0.82
N ALA A 31 9.20 -5.94 2.09
CA ALA A 31 8.68 -7.15 2.71
C ALA A 31 7.14 -7.15 2.83
N GLU A 32 6.54 -6.00 3.10
CA GLU A 32 5.08 -5.87 3.14
C GLU A 32 4.44 -5.98 1.75
N VAL A 33 5.10 -5.45 0.71
CA VAL A 33 4.66 -5.61 -0.68
C VAL A 33 4.73 -7.07 -1.09
N GLU A 34 5.85 -7.74 -0.85
CA GLU A 34 6.02 -9.17 -1.15
C GLU A 34 4.97 -10.02 -0.42
N TYR A 35 4.74 -9.74 0.87
CA TYR A 35 3.72 -10.42 1.65
C TYR A 35 2.30 -10.19 1.09
N LEU A 36 1.97 -8.94 0.74
CA LEU A 36 0.67 -8.58 0.17
C LEU A 36 0.40 -9.29 -1.16
N GLU A 37 1.40 -9.32 -2.05
CA GLU A 37 1.29 -9.95 -3.37
C GLU A 37 1.22 -11.49 -3.31
N ALA A 38 1.75 -12.08 -2.25
CA ALA A 38 1.62 -13.52 -2.01
C ALA A 38 0.20 -13.93 -1.57
N GLN A 39 -0.64 -12.98 -1.14
CA GLN A 39 -2.00 -13.26 -0.69
C GLN A 39 -2.98 -13.26 -1.87
N GLN A 40 -3.80 -14.31 -1.97
CA GLN A 40 -4.82 -14.42 -3.02
C GLN A 40 -6.06 -13.58 -2.72
N LEU A 41 -6.40 -13.42 -1.45
CA LEU A 41 -7.59 -12.70 -0.97
C LEU A 41 -7.25 -11.82 0.23
N GLY A 42 -7.82 -10.62 0.23
CA GLY A 42 -7.92 -9.76 1.42
C GLY A 42 -9.36 -9.66 1.91
N ARG A 43 -9.53 -9.04 3.07
CA ARG A 43 -10.85 -8.71 3.65
C ARG A 43 -10.95 -7.20 3.66
N LEU A 44 -11.83 -6.69 2.81
CA LEU A 44 -12.10 -5.26 2.68
C LEU A 44 -13.31 -4.87 3.51
N ALA A 45 -13.10 -3.95 4.44
CA ALA A 45 -14.17 -3.26 5.17
C ALA A 45 -14.51 -1.93 4.50
N THR A 46 -15.81 -1.66 4.33
CA THR A 46 -16.38 -0.42 3.81
C THR A 46 -17.59 -0.01 4.66
N ILE A 47 -18.02 1.24 4.56
CA ILE A 47 -19.13 1.78 5.39
C ILE A 47 -20.42 1.78 4.58
N GLN A 48 -21.45 1.13 5.10
CA GLN A 48 -22.79 1.10 4.50
C GLN A 48 -23.56 2.43 4.70
N PRO A 49 -24.69 2.65 3.97
CA PRO A 49 -25.49 3.88 4.11
C PRO A 49 -25.96 4.19 5.53
N ASP A 50 -26.20 3.16 6.33
CA ASP A 50 -26.63 3.29 7.73
C ASP A 50 -25.45 3.48 8.72
N GLY A 51 -24.21 3.57 8.20
CA GLY A 51 -23.00 3.70 9.00
C GLY A 51 -22.41 2.38 9.50
N SER A 52 -23.08 1.26 9.28
CA SER A 52 -22.55 -0.05 9.69
C SER A 52 -21.39 -0.50 8.80
N PRO A 53 -20.38 -1.23 9.34
CA PRO A 53 -19.31 -1.79 8.54
C PRO A 53 -19.79 -3.01 7.76
N GLN A 54 -19.34 -3.11 6.51
CA GLN A 54 -19.48 -4.30 5.68
C GLN A 54 -18.08 -4.87 5.37
N VAL A 55 -17.88 -6.17 5.58
CA VAL A 55 -16.63 -6.86 5.25
C VAL A 55 -16.87 -7.88 4.14
N LYS A 56 -15.99 -7.88 3.12
CA LYS A 56 -16.03 -8.83 1.99
C LYS A 56 -14.64 -9.33 1.65
N PRO A 57 -14.51 -10.62 1.28
CA PRO A 57 -13.30 -11.12 0.63
C PRO A 57 -13.17 -10.46 -0.75
N VAL A 58 -11.95 -10.08 -1.11
CA VAL A 58 -11.63 -9.37 -2.35
C VAL A 58 -10.30 -9.83 -2.92
N GLY A 59 -10.20 -9.87 -4.26
CA GLY A 59 -8.92 -9.90 -4.95
C GLY A 59 -8.25 -8.54 -4.89
N LEU A 60 -6.93 -8.52 -4.84
CA LEU A 60 -6.16 -7.29 -4.67
C LEU A 60 -4.84 -7.36 -5.44
N ARG A 61 -4.25 -6.20 -5.70
CA ARG A 61 -2.88 -6.05 -6.21
C ARG A 61 -2.28 -4.73 -5.75
N TYR A 62 -0.98 -4.71 -5.56
CA TYR A 62 -0.26 -3.48 -5.28
C TYR A 62 -0.01 -2.70 -6.58
N ASN A 63 -0.25 -1.40 -6.53
CA ASN A 63 0.10 -0.48 -7.60
C ASN A 63 1.36 0.30 -7.18
N ALA A 64 2.52 -0.15 -7.66
CA ALA A 64 3.79 0.42 -7.25
C ALA A 64 4.01 1.85 -7.75
N GLU A 65 3.40 2.24 -8.87
CA GLU A 65 3.54 3.60 -9.41
C GLU A 65 2.84 4.64 -8.53
N LEU A 66 1.69 4.27 -7.97
CA LEU A 66 0.87 5.15 -7.15
C LEU A 66 1.02 4.91 -5.65
N GLY A 67 1.67 3.82 -5.24
CA GLY A 67 1.75 3.41 -3.84
C GLY A 67 0.37 3.06 -3.26
N THR A 68 -0.53 2.51 -4.08
CA THR A 68 -1.91 2.21 -3.70
C THR A 68 -2.22 0.72 -3.79
N ILE A 69 -3.36 0.31 -3.22
CA ILE A 69 -3.86 -1.04 -3.39
C ILE A 69 -5.13 -1.01 -4.23
N ASP A 70 -5.11 -1.72 -5.36
CA ASP A 70 -6.23 -1.84 -6.26
C ASP A 70 -7.02 -3.13 -5.97
N ILE A 71 -8.27 -2.98 -5.59
CA ILE A 71 -9.20 -4.09 -5.37
C ILE A 71 -9.88 -4.39 -6.71
N VAL A 72 -9.75 -5.63 -7.14
CA VAL A 72 -10.28 -6.11 -8.41
C VAL A 72 -11.38 -7.13 -8.19
N GLY A 73 -12.23 -7.32 -9.18
CA GLY A 73 -13.29 -8.33 -9.11
C GLY A 73 -14.28 -8.23 -10.27
N LEU A 74 -15.02 -9.31 -10.48
CA LEU A 74 -16.07 -9.34 -11.50
C LEU A 74 -17.23 -8.42 -11.11
N ARG A 75 -17.76 -7.66 -12.09
CA ARG A 75 -18.90 -6.75 -11.92
C ARG A 75 -18.69 -5.78 -10.73
N MET A 76 -17.50 -5.22 -10.65
CA MET A 76 -17.11 -4.34 -9.53
C MET A 76 -18.04 -3.14 -9.43
N SER A 77 -18.34 -2.46 -10.52
CA SER A 77 -19.19 -1.26 -10.57
C SER A 77 -20.62 -1.51 -10.01
N ALA A 78 -21.13 -2.72 -10.16
CA ALA A 78 -22.46 -3.11 -9.64
C ALA A 78 -22.41 -3.59 -8.17
N SER A 79 -21.26 -3.67 -7.55
CA SER A 79 -21.12 -4.22 -6.20
C SER A 79 -21.49 -3.22 -5.11
N GLN A 80 -21.96 -3.73 -3.95
CA GLN A 80 -22.28 -2.89 -2.80
C GLN A 80 -21.04 -2.17 -2.26
N LYS A 81 -19.88 -2.84 -2.21
CA LYS A 81 -18.64 -2.22 -1.76
C LYS A 81 -18.22 -1.02 -2.64
N PHE A 82 -18.44 -1.11 -3.95
CA PHE A 82 -18.16 0.01 -4.87
C PHE A 82 -19.07 1.21 -4.59
N ARG A 83 -20.37 0.98 -4.41
CA ARG A 83 -21.33 2.03 -4.00
C ARG A 83 -21.00 2.62 -2.63
N ASN A 84 -20.59 1.77 -1.68
CA ASN A 84 -20.18 2.23 -0.36
C ASN A 84 -19.00 3.21 -0.46
N VAL A 85 -17.95 2.82 -1.19
CA VAL A 85 -16.75 3.65 -1.38
C VAL A 85 -17.06 4.94 -2.14
N SER A 86 -17.94 4.89 -3.15
CA SER A 86 -18.38 6.10 -3.88
C SER A 86 -19.05 7.14 -2.97
N ARG A 87 -19.67 6.69 -1.88
CA ARG A 87 -20.35 7.55 -0.91
C ARG A 87 -19.45 7.91 0.27
N ASP A 88 -18.72 6.96 0.80
CA ASP A 88 -17.87 7.09 1.99
C ASP A 88 -16.54 6.37 1.73
N GLY A 89 -15.51 7.13 1.49
CA GLY A 89 -14.19 6.60 1.12
C GLY A 89 -13.44 5.93 2.27
N ARG A 90 -13.93 5.90 3.50
CA ARG A 90 -13.25 5.21 4.61
C ARG A 90 -13.21 3.70 4.37
N ALA A 91 -12.02 3.14 4.37
CA ALA A 91 -11.81 1.72 4.13
C ALA A 91 -10.68 1.15 4.97
N ALA A 92 -10.79 -0.14 5.28
CA ALA A 92 -9.71 -0.92 5.85
C ALA A 92 -9.61 -2.25 5.10
N LEU A 93 -8.38 -2.65 4.80
CA LEU A 93 -8.04 -3.92 4.17
C LEU A 93 -7.14 -4.70 5.11
N VAL A 94 -7.40 -5.98 5.30
CA VAL A 94 -6.49 -6.89 5.97
C VAL A 94 -6.20 -8.10 5.09
N VAL A 95 -4.94 -8.50 5.05
CA VAL A 95 -4.48 -9.82 4.60
C VAL A 95 -3.80 -10.52 5.77
N ASP A 96 -4.02 -11.82 5.91
CA ASP A 96 -3.54 -12.60 7.03
C ASP A 96 -3.30 -14.06 6.65
N ASP A 97 -2.35 -14.67 7.32
CA ASP A 97 -2.11 -16.10 7.24
C ASP A 97 -1.57 -16.69 8.54
N ILE A 98 -1.49 -18.01 8.58
CA ILE A 98 -0.84 -18.78 9.63
C ILE A 98 0.47 -19.32 9.05
N ALA A 99 1.59 -18.66 9.41
CA ALA A 99 2.91 -19.05 8.94
C ALA A 99 3.39 -20.39 9.54
N SER A 100 2.92 -20.75 10.74
CA SER A 100 3.22 -22.01 11.41
C SER A 100 2.15 -22.33 12.45
N THR A 101 1.88 -23.61 12.66
CA THR A 101 1.00 -24.11 13.72
C THR A 101 1.79 -24.60 14.95
N GLN A 102 3.09 -24.89 14.79
CA GLN A 102 3.98 -25.33 15.89
C GLN A 102 5.40 -24.77 15.68
N PRO A 103 5.80 -23.72 16.43
CA PRO A 103 4.94 -22.90 17.31
C PRO A 103 3.92 -22.10 16.52
N TRP A 104 2.83 -21.72 17.16
CA TRP A 104 1.77 -20.92 16.51
C TRP A 104 2.29 -19.55 16.11
N ARG A 105 2.19 -19.22 14.82
CA ARG A 105 2.66 -17.95 14.23
C ARG A 105 1.64 -17.41 13.26
N VAL A 106 1.12 -16.25 13.56
CA VAL A 106 0.23 -15.47 12.68
C VAL A 106 1.03 -14.35 12.03
N ARG A 107 0.72 -14.06 10.78
CA ARG A 107 1.16 -12.84 10.11
C ARG A 107 -0.05 -12.08 9.60
N PHE A 108 0.03 -10.77 9.61
CA PHE A 108 -0.97 -9.95 8.95
C PHE A 108 -0.42 -8.58 8.53
N LEU A 109 -1.09 -8.01 7.54
CA LEU A 109 -0.93 -6.63 7.11
C LEU A 109 -2.31 -5.98 7.06
N GLU A 110 -2.52 -4.95 7.87
CA GLU A 110 -3.73 -4.14 7.86
C GLU A 110 -3.39 -2.76 7.29
N ILE A 111 -4.19 -2.31 6.33
CA ILE A 111 -4.06 -1.03 5.64
C ILE A 111 -5.36 -0.27 5.83
N ARG A 112 -5.31 0.86 6.52
CA ARG A 112 -6.43 1.80 6.64
C ARG A 112 -6.16 3.00 5.76
N GLY A 113 -7.20 3.50 5.11
CA GLY A 113 -7.02 4.64 4.21
C GLY A 113 -8.32 5.17 3.63
N ILE A 114 -8.13 6.03 2.63
CA ILE A 114 -9.22 6.54 1.82
C ILE A 114 -9.24 5.74 0.53
N ALA A 115 -10.39 5.17 0.23
CA ALA A 115 -10.63 4.47 -1.00
C ALA A 115 -11.45 5.32 -1.97
N GLU A 116 -11.18 5.17 -3.24
CA GLU A 116 -11.96 5.75 -4.33
C GLU A 116 -12.53 4.66 -5.24
N ALA A 117 -13.73 4.88 -5.72
CA ALA A 117 -14.37 4.04 -6.72
C ALA A 117 -13.96 4.54 -8.11
N VAL A 118 -13.07 3.80 -8.77
CA VAL A 118 -12.55 4.15 -10.10
C VAL A 118 -13.38 3.39 -11.12
N PRO A 119 -14.23 4.07 -11.91
CA PRO A 119 -15.00 3.42 -12.95
C PRO A 119 -14.10 2.98 -14.11
N GLY A 120 -14.51 1.94 -14.81
CA GLY A 120 -13.78 1.48 -15.99
C GLY A 120 -14.60 0.49 -16.80
N SER A 121 -14.39 0.53 -18.11
CA SER A 121 -14.90 -0.47 -19.04
C SER A 121 -13.89 -0.62 -20.17
N ASP A 122 -13.74 -1.83 -20.66
CA ASP A 122 -12.92 -2.09 -21.84
C ASP A 122 -13.73 -1.85 -23.15
N PRO A 123 -13.08 -1.86 -24.33
CA PRO A 123 -13.78 -1.72 -25.60
C PRO A 123 -14.80 -2.83 -25.89
N GLY A 124 -14.68 -3.98 -25.22
CA GLY A 124 -15.64 -5.09 -25.28
C GLY A 124 -16.81 -4.94 -24.31
N GLY A 125 -16.84 -3.86 -23.51
CA GLY A 125 -17.88 -3.57 -22.51
C GLY A 125 -17.73 -4.35 -21.20
N ALA A 126 -16.61 -5.03 -20.97
CA ALA A 126 -16.35 -5.66 -19.68
C ALA A 126 -16.11 -4.61 -18.58
N ASP A 127 -16.60 -4.89 -17.39
CA ASP A 127 -16.42 -4.06 -16.21
C ASP A 127 -14.96 -4.17 -15.70
N THR A 128 -14.17 -3.14 -15.93
CA THR A 128 -12.79 -3.01 -15.44
C THR A 128 -12.68 -2.03 -14.27
N ALA A 129 -13.81 -1.66 -13.67
CA ALA A 129 -13.84 -0.80 -12.49
C ALA A 129 -13.05 -1.43 -11.33
N ILE A 130 -12.43 -0.59 -10.54
CA ILE A 130 -11.66 -0.98 -9.34
C ILE A 130 -12.02 -0.11 -8.16
N ILE A 131 -11.72 -0.59 -6.96
CA ILE A 131 -11.63 0.27 -5.77
C ILE A 131 -10.14 0.47 -5.48
N ARG A 132 -9.69 1.72 -5.44
CA ARG A 132 -8.31 2.09 -5.13
C ARG A 132 -8.20 2.60 -3.72
N ILE A 133 -7.34 1.98 -2.92
CA ILE A 133 -7.09 2.39 -1.53
C ILE A 133 -5.77 3.17 -1.49
N HIS A 134 -5.85 4.41 -1.01
CA HIS A 134 -4.71 5.26 -0.67
C HIS A 134 -4.39 5.04 0.80
N PRO A 135 -3.27 4.37 1.13
CA PRO A 135 -2.91 4.07 2.50
C PRO A 135 -2.70 5.35 3.33
N ARG A 136 -3.20 5.35 4.56
CA ARG A 136 -2.98 6.41 5.56
C ARG A 136 -2.39 5.86 6.84
N ARG A 137 -2.65 4.61 7.12
CA ARG A 137 -2.10 3.90 8.27
C ARG A 137 -1.86 2.45 7.93
N VAL A 138 -0.70 1.95 8.28
CA VAL A 138 -0.29 0.57 8.07
C VAL A 138 0.04 -0.07 9.41
N LEU A 139 -0.49 -1.26 9.62
CA LEU A 139 -0.17 -2.12 10.77
C LEU A 139 0.33 -3.46 10.23
N SER A 140 1.50 -3.89 10.65
CA SER A 140 2.06 -5.19 10.27
C SER A 140 2.51 -6.00 11.48
N PHE A 141 2.38 -7.31 11.36
CA PHE A 141 2.75 -8.25 12.41
C PHE A 141 3.36 -9.50 11.79
N GLY A 142 4.52 -9.92 12.27
CA GLY A 142 5.18 -11.15 11.88
C GLY A 142 5.73 -11.22 10.46
N ILE A 143 5.78 -10.09 9.72
CA ILE A 143 6.22 -10.05 8.31
C ILE A 143 7.73 -9.89 8.20
N GLU A 144 8.30 -8.90 8.87
CA GLU A 144 9.72 -8.53 8.75
C GLU A 144 10.62 -9.14 9.83
N GLU A 145 10.06 -9.96 10.70
CA GLU A 145 10.81 -10.52 11.80
C GLU A 145 11.42 -11.87 11.43
N PRO A 146 12.70 -12.12 11.79
CA PRO A 146 13.27 -13.44 11.61
C PRO A 146 12.49 -14.47 12.43
N PRO A 147 12.55 -15.76 12.07
CA PRO A 147 11.92 -16.81 12.84
C PRO A 147 12.45 -16.80 14.28
N GLY A 148 11.69 -16.27 15.20
CA GLY A 148 11.97 -16.19 16.63
C GLY A 148 10.84 -16.84 17.45
N GLU A 149 10.90 -16.71 18.77
CA GLU A 149 9.81 -17.13 19.63
C GLU A 149 8.57 -16.27 19.38
N PRO A 150 7.34 -16.84 19.34
CA PRO A 150 6.12 -16.12 19.01
C PRO A 150 5.85 -14.89 19.88
N HIS A 151 6.24 -14.92 21.15
CA HIS A 151 6.07 -13.81 22.10
C HIS A 151 7.03 -12.64 21.87
N GLN A 152 8.01 -12.76 20.97
CA GLN A 152 8.92 -11.68 20.59
C GLN A 152 8.39 -10.86 19.42
N THR A 153 7.39 -11.37 18.71
CA THR A 153 6.76 -10.66 17.59
C THR A 153 6.00 -9.44 18.08
N ARG A 154 6.25 -8.29 17.45
CA ARG A 154 5.64 -7.02 17.82
C ARG A 154 4.77 -6.46 16.70
N LEU A 155 3.68 -5.83 17.08
CA LEU A 155 2.88 -5.02 16.17
C LEU A 155 3.67 -3.77 15.77
N ARG A 156 3.87 -3.59 14.48
CA ARG A 156 4.43 -2.35 13.91
C ARG A 156 3.28 -1.51 13.38
N THR A 157 3.31 -0.23 13.67
CA THR A 157 2.29 0.71 13.22
C THR A 157 2.97 1.97 12.72
N ARG A 158 2.54 2.48 11.56
CA ARG A 158 2.96 3.79 11.05
C ARG A 158 1.81 4.50 10.38
N ASP A 159 1.75 5.81 10.60
CA ASP A 159 0.87 6.71 9.90
C ASP A 159 1.61 7.26 8.66
N LEU A 160 0.86 7.46 7.59
CA LEU A 160 1.34 7.97 6.31
C LEU A 160 0.75 9.38 6.07
N PRO A 161 1.45 10.25 5.36
CA PRO A 161 1.00 11.61 5.08
C PRO A 161 -0.29 11.71 4.29
#